data_75991fcd6d4e16ebfacf42b721b1133c
#
_entry.id   75991fcd6d4e16ebfacf42b721b1133c
#
_cell.length_a   1.000
_cell.length_b   1.000
_cell.length_c   1.000
_cell.angle_alpha   90.00
_cell.angle_beta   90.00
_cell.angle_gamma   90.00
#
_symmetry.space_group_name_H-M   'P 1'
#
loop_
_entity.id
_entity.type
_entity.pdbx_description
1 polymer ?
#
loop_
_entity_poly.entity_id
_entity_poly.type
_entity_poly.pdbx_seq_one_letter_code
_entity_poly.pdbx_strand_id
1 'polypeptide(L)'
;EKRVKEQLKKIGLDENFQIEIVNSTDKDKREKYVKHLYKKLQREGQLERDVDRLVRNDRIAWGSSMIACNDADAMVTGNIRHYAASIEKLKKVVDARSGEEIFGMTMIVSKGKTILVADTNVTELPSADRLVNISKSCVRIARLFGFEPKVAFLSHSTFGKPLSRNTRHVRDAIEKLKKEKVDFDFDGEMQPDVALNPIYQEIYPFSKIVGNANVLIMHALHSAAISTKLMKVFGGGKNIGPLLIGLGQPIEVAPLRASTSEILNLASIAAYS
;
A
#
# COMPACT_ATOMS: atom_id res chain seq x y z
N GLU A 1 -15.60 10.44 23.60
CA GLU A 1 -15.43 11.90 23.55
C GLU A 1 -14.65 12.41 24.76
N LYS A 2 -15.12 12.27 26.02
CA LYS A 2 -14.42 12.75 27.24
C LYS A 2 -12.93 12.38 27.27
N ARG A 3 -12.62 11.08 27.07
CA ARG A 3 -11.23 10.58 27.12
C ARG A 3 -10.33 11.19 26.05
N VAL A 4 -10.87 11.51 24.87
CA VAL A 4 -10.12 12.18 23.80
C VAL A 4 -9.84 13.63 24.19
N LYS A 5 -10.83 14.37 24.66
CA LYS A 5 -10.67 15.74 25.16
C LYS A 5 -9.66 15.85 26.30
N GLU A 6 -9.72 14.92 27.26
CA GLU A 6 -8.72 14.84 28.36
C GLU A 6 -7.29 14.62 27.85
N GLN A 7 -7.10 13.76 26.83
CA GLN A 7 -5.79 13.56 26.24
C GLN A 7 -5.31 14.77 25.46
N LEU A 8 -6.19 15.44 24.70
CA LEU A 8 -5.85 16.68 24.00
C LEU A 8 -5.38 17.78 24.97
N LYS A 9 -6.10 17.98 26.09
CA LYS A 9 -5.68 18.90 27.15
C LYS A 9 -4.30 18.57 27.72
N LYS A 10 -4.00 17.28 27.94
CA LYS A 10 -2.68 16.84 28.45
C LYS A 10 -1.50 17.17 27.54
N ILE A 11 -1.73 17.27 26.23
CA ILE A 11 -0.71 17.63 25.25
C ILE A 11 -0.72 19.11 24.87
N GLY A 12 -1.47 19.94 25.64
CA GLY A 12 -1.51 21.39 25.45
C GLY A 12 -2.44 21.88 24.33
N LEU A 13 -3.29 21.01 23.80
CA LEU A 13 -4.35 21.39 22.86
C LEU A 13 -5.62 21.73 23.66
N ASP A 14 -5.91 23.01 23.75
CA ASP A 14 -7.09 23.54 24.46
C ASP A 14 -8.37 23.42 23.63
N GLU A 15 -9.47 23.95 24.16
CA GLU A 15 -10.80 23.92 23.54
C GLU A 15 -10.91 24.75 22.26
N ASN A 16 -9.93 25.61 21.96
CA ASN A 16 -9.89 26.42 20.75
C ASN A 16 -9.34 25.64 19.53
N PHE A 17 -8.78 24.44 19.74
CA PHE A 17 -8.33 23.60 18.64
C PHE A 17 -9.54 22.93 17.95
N GLN A 18 -9.82 23.36 16.72
CA GLN A 18 -10.99 22.90 15.94
C GLN A 18 -10.79 21.44 15.44
N ILE A 19 -10.94 20.48 16.37
CA ILE A 19 -11.02 19.06 16.01
C ILE A 19 -12.46 18.59 16.25
N GLU A 20 -13.13 18.16 15.20
CA GLU A 20 -14.41 17.46 15.32
C GLU A 20 -14.19 16.05 15.88
N ILE A 21 -14.87 15.74 16.98
CA ILE A 21 -14.84 14.39 17.57
C ILE A 21 -16.15 13.70 17.25
N VAL A 22 -16.11 12.81 16.25
CA VAL A 22 -17.26 12.04 15.82
C VAL A 22 -17.40 10.76 16.66
N ASN A 23 -18.63 10.48 17.10
CA ASN A 23 -18.94 9.30 17.91
C ASN A 23 -19.79 8.29 17.11
N SER A 24 -19.44 7.01 17.16
CA SER A 24 -20.20 5.92 16.53
C SER A 24 -21.61 5.69 17.14
N THR A 25 -21.99 6.45 18.17
CA THR A 25 -23.35 6.45 18.74
C THR A 25 -24.29 7.42 18.03
N ASP A 26 -23.79 8.24 17.10
CA ASP A 26 -24.61 9.10 16.23
C ASP A 26 -25.54 8.21 15.39
N LYS A 27 -26.84 8.32 15.64
CA LYS A 27 -27.86 7.46 15.01
C LYS A 27 -28.03 7.74 13.53
N ASP A 28 -28.05 9.00 13.13
CA ASP A 28 -28.32 9.43 11.76
C ASP A 28 -27.16 9.02 10.84
N LYS A 29 -25.93 9.31 11.25
CA LYS A 29 -24.73 8.86 10.55
C LYS A 29 -24.66 7.32 10.49
N ARG A 30 -24.97 6.63 11.59
CA ARG A 30 -24.97 5.17 11.64
C ARG A 30 -25.96 4.55 10.65
N GLU A 31 -27.21 5.02 10.62
CA GLU A 31 -28.23 4.53 9.69
C GLU A 31 -27.78 4.73 8.24
N LYS A 32 -27.22 5.91 7.90
CA LYS A 32 -26.64 6.20 6.59
C LYS A 32 -25.55 5.20 6.21
N TYR A 33 -24.60 4.92 7.12
CA TYR A 33 -23.47 4.02 6.87
C TYR A 33 -23.90 2.55 6.80
N VAL A 34 -24.82 2.12 7.67
CA VAL A 34 -25.40 0.78 7.63
C VAL A 34 -26.11 0.56 6.31
N LYS A 35 -26.98 1.47 5.88
CA LYS A 35 -27.69 1.39 4.60
C LYS A 35 -26.74 1.30 3.41
N HIS A 36 -25.68 2.11 3.40
CA HIS A 36 -24.66 2.10 2.36
C HIS A 36 -23.93 0.74 2.33
N LEU A 37 -23.43 0.30 3.47
CA LEU A 37 -22.63 -0.92 3.57
C LEU A 37 -23.48 -2.19 3.38
N TYR A 38 -24.72 -2.22 3.85
CA TYR A 38 -25.62 -3.33 3.65
C TYR A 38 -25.94 -3.55 2.16
N LYS A 39 -26.14 -2.48 1.40
CA LYS A 39 -26.33 -2.56 -0.06
C LYS A 39 -25.21 -3.32 -0.76
N LYS A 40 -23.99 -3.21 -0.25
CA LYS A 40 -22.82 -3.95 -0.73
C LYS A 40 -22.83 -5.39 -0.23
N LEU A 41 -22.94 -5.59 1.09
CA LEU A 41 -22.68 -6.88 1.74
C LEU A 41 -23.88 -7.86 1.72
N GLN A 42 -25.10 -7.40 1.42
CA GLN A 42 -26.28 -8.27 1.36
C GLN A 42 -26.14 -9.43 0.37
N ARG A 43 -25.42 -9.21 -0.75
CA ARG A 43 -25.16 -10.27 -1.74
C ARG A 43 -24.06 -11.23 -1.32
N GLU A 44 -23.31 -10.90 -0.26
CA GLU A 44 -22.34 -11.77 0.39
C GLU A 44 -22.97 -12.56 1.56
N GLY A 45 -24.29 -12.49 1.72
CA GLY A 45 -25.05 -13.21 2.75
C GLY A 45 -25.06 -12.52 4.11
N GLN A 46 -24.60 -11.26 4.22
CA GLN A 46 -24.66 -10.52 5.47
C GLN A 46 -26.08 -10.03 5.76
N LEU A 47 -26.51 -10.14 7.01
CA LEU A 47 -27.79 -9.57 7.46
C LEU A 47 -27.58 -8.11 7.89
N GLU A 48 -28.61 -7.28 7.75
CA GLU A 48 -28.56 -5.87 8.12
C GLU A 48 -28.15 -5.66 9.59
N ARG A 49 -28.64 -6.50 10.50
CA ARG A 49 -28.25 -6.50 11.92
C ARG A 49 -26.76 -6.76 12.15
N ASP A 50 -26.11 -7.54 11.29
CA ASP A 50 -24.70 -7.87 11.41
C ASP A 50 -23.85 -6.72 10.86
N VAL A 51 -24.33 -6.05 9.81
CA VAL A 51 -23.75 -4.82 9.28
C VAL A 51 -23.88 -3.67 10.29
N ASP A 52 -25.05 -3.49 10.95
CA ASP A 52 -25.21 -2.51 12.04
C ASP A 52 -24.23 -2.77 13.18
N ARG A 53 -24.07 -4.02 13.58
CA ARG A 53 -23.10 -4.41 14.61
C ARG A 53 -21.66 -4.09 14.18
N LEU A 54 -21.31 -4.34 12.91
CA LEU A 54 -20.01 -4.05 12.35
C LEU A 54 -19.72 -2.55 12.38
N VAL A 55 -20.60 -1.73 11.83
CA VAL A 55 -20.47 -0.26 11.78
C VAL A 55 -20.39 0.32 13.19
N ARG A 56 -21.21 -0.17 14.12
CA ARG A 56 -21.25 0.32 15.50
C ARG A 56 -19.99 0.02 16.30
N ASN A 57 -19.41 -1.19 16.13
CA ASN A 57 -18.38 -1.71 17.03
C ASN A 57 -16.96 -1.66 16.42
N ASP A 58 -16.83 -1.44 15.13
CA ASP A 58 -15.53 -1.38 14.47
C ASP A 58 -15.22 0.01 13.92
N ARG A 59 -14.15 0.62 14.45
CA ARG A 59 -13.73 1.98 14.08
C ARG A 59 -13.25 2.08 12.63
N ILE A 60 -12.70 0.98 12.09
CA ILE A 60 -12.27 0.95 10.68
C ILE A 60 -13.51 0.94 9.79
N ALA A 61 -14.50 0.09 10.10
CA ALA A 61 -15.76 0.06 9.38
C ALA A 61 -16.50 1.40 9.45
N TRP A 62 -16.54 2.04 10.62
CA TRP A 62 -17.12 3.37 10.79
C TRP A 62 -16.42 4.41 9.94
N GLY A 63 -15.07 4.57 10.13
CA GLY A 63 -14.28 5.59 9.43
C GLY A 63 -14.26 5.39 7.91
N SER A 64 -14.11 4.16 7.43
CA SER A 64 -14.17 3.88 5.98
C SER A 64 -15.56 4.11 5.40
N SER A 65 -16.63 3.91 6.17
CA SER A 65 -17.99 4.27 5.75
C SER A 65 -18.18 5.79 5.68
N MET A 66 -17.53 6.56 6.56
CA MET A 66 -17.53 8.04 6.45
C MET A 66 -16.95 8.47 5.09
N ILE A 67 -15.80 7.91 4.70
CA ILE A 67 -15.18 8.23 3.41
C ILE A 67 -16.09 7.78 2.25
N ALA A 68 -16.59 6.55 2.31
CA ALA A 68 -17.46 6.01 1.26
C ALA A 68 -18.78 6.78 1.09
N CYS A 69 -19.23 7.47 2.14
CA CYS A 69 -20.43 8.33 2.13
C CYS A 69 -20.11 9.83 1.95
N ASN A 70 -18.87 10.21 1.65
CA ASN A 70 -18.39 11.60 1.48
C ASN A 70 -18.59 12.48 2.73
N ASP A 71 -18.51 11.90 3.92
CA ASP A 71 -18.56 12.65 5.18
C ASP A 71 -17.14 12.97 5.69
N ALA A 72 -16.10 12.53 4.99
CA ALA A 72 -14.70 12.90 5.16
C ALA A 72 -13.94 12.63 3.85
N ASP A 73 -12.84 13.35 3.63
CA ASP A 73 -12.08 13.32 2.36
C ASP A 73 -11.03 12.22 2.33
N ALA A 74 -10.37 11.94 3.46
CA ALA A 74 -9.33 10.92 3.57
C ALA A 74 -9.32 10.29 4.97
N MET A 75 -8.68 9.12 5.10
CA MET A 75 -8.59 8.41 6.38
C MET A 75 -7.20 7.86 6.63
N VAL A 76 -6.70 8.02 7.86
CA VAL A 76 -5.57 7.25 8.38
C VAL A 76 -6.06 6.40 9.55
N THR A 77 -5.79 5.11 9.49
CA THR A 77 -6.14 4.16 10.55
C THR A 77 -4.96 3.27 10.93
N GLY A 78 -5.14 2.35 11.87
CA GLY A 78 -4.08 1.41 12.27
C GLY A 78 -3.42 1.76 13.60
N ASN A 79 -2.10 1.71 13.68
CA ASN A 79 -1.20 1.99 14.82
C ASN A 79 -1.32 1.01 16.00
N ILE A 80 -2.50 0.51 16.33
CA ILE A 80 -2.77 -0.40 17.47
C ILE A 80 -3.26 -1.79 17.05
N ARG A 81 -3.38 -2.04 15.74
CA ARG A 81 -3.83 -3.31 15.16
C ARG A 81 -2.82 -3.81 14.13
N HIS A 82 -2.75 -5.11 13.94
CA HIS A 82 -1.98 -5.69 12.85
C HIS A 82 -2.47 -5.17 11.50
N TYR A 83 -1.53 -4.84 10.63
CA TYR A 83 -1.80 -4.27 9.31
C TYR A 83 -2.75 -5.13 8.48
N ALA A 84 -2.49 -6.45 8.39
CA ALA A 84 -3.34 -7.39 7.64
C ALA A 84 -4.80 -7.40 8.13
N ALA A 85 -5.02 -7.38 9.46
CA ALA A 85 -6.35 -7.34 10.04
C ALA A 85 -7.09 -6.01 9.72
N SER A 86 -6.36 -4.91 9.59
CA SER A 86 -6.94 -3.64 9.16
C SER A 86 -7.35 -3.66 7.69
N ILE A 87 -6.49 -4.20 6.82
CA ILE A 87 -6.79 -4.37 5.39
C ILE A 87 -8.00 -5.26 5.15
N GLU A 88 -8.10 -6.38 5.87
CA GLU A 88 -9.25 -7.29 5.76
C GLU A 88 -10.57 -6.56 6.04
N LYS A 89 -10.60 -5.69 7.05
CA LYS A 89 -11.78 -4.91 7.38
C LYS A 89 -12.06 -3.80 6.37
N LEU A 90 -11.04 -3.12 5.89
CA LEU A 90 -11.18 -2.11 4.84
C LEU A 90 -11.80 -2.67 3.57
N LYS A 91 -11.32 -3.84 3.11
CA LYS A 91 -11.85 -4.53 1.91
C LYS A 91 -13.34 -4.90 2.00
N LYS A 92 -13.88 -5.02 3.22
CA LYS A 92 -15.33 -5.23 3.41
C LYS A 92 -16.15 -3.98 3.10
N VAL A 93 -15.58 -2.80 3.33
CA VAL A 93 -16.28 -1.52 3.17
C VAL A 93 -15.97 -0.85 1.85
N VAL A 94 -14.69 -0.83 1.46
CA VAL A 94 -14.20 -0.12 0.27
C VAL A 94 -13.69 -1.12 -0.76
N ASP A 95 -14.09 -0.94 -2.01
CA ASP A 95 -13.64 -1.74 -3.13
C ASP A 95 -12.30 -1.25 -3.66
N ALA A 96 -11.65 -2.08 -4.46
CA ALA A 96 -10.54 -1.64 -5.28
C ALA A 96 -11.03 -0.59 -6.30
N ARG A 97 -10.14 0.33 -6.68
CA ARG A 97 -10.36 1.21 -7.83
C ARG A 97 -10.55 0.36 -9.09
N SER A 98 -11.47 0.77 -9.96
CA SER A 98 -11.78 0.00 -11.16
C SER A 98 -10.51 -0.28 -11.99
N GLY A 99 -10.26 -1.56 -12.27
CA GLY A 99 -9.10 -2.02 -13.03
C GLY A 99 -7.77 -2.02 -12.25
N GLU A 100 -7.77 -1.68 -10.95
CA GLU A 100 -6.57 -1.70 -10.11
C GLU A 100 -6.58 -2.86 -9.10
N GLU A 101 -5.39 -3.24 -8.66
CA GLU A 101 -5.17 -4.21 -7.59
C GLU A 101 -4.82 -3.49 -6.29
N ILE A 102 -5.35 -3.98 -5.16
CA ILE A 102 -4.96 -3.46 -3.85
C ILE A 102 -3.64 -4.11 -3.44
N PHE A 103 -2.60 -3.31 -3.24
CA PHE A 103 -1.28 -3.77 -2.79
C PHE A 103 -0.60 -2.76 -1.88
N GLY A 104 0.46 -3.19 -1.20
CA GLY A 104 1.27 -2.32 -0.35
C GLY A 104 2.53 -1.84 -1.09
N MET A 105 2.81 -0.55 -1.06
CA MET A 105 4.05 0.02 -1.60
C MET A 105 4.83 0.72 -0.49
N THR A 106 6.11 0.46 -0.38
CA THR A 106 7.00 1.18 0.56
C THR A 106 7.99 2.03 -0.22
N MET A 107 8.03 3.31 0.11
CA MET A 107 9.07 4.21 -0.40
C MET A 107 10.24 4.20 0.58
N ILE A 108 11.43 3.93 0.07
CA ILE A 108 12.68 3.92 0.84
C ILE A 108 13.56 5.06 0.37
N VAL A 109 13.87 5.97 1.27
CA VAL A 109 14.75 7.11 1.02
C VAL A 109 16.05 6.89 1.78
N SER A 110 17.15 6.66 1.07
CA SER A 110 18.46 6.41 1.66
C SER A 110 19.58 6.91 0.75
N LYS A 111 20.60 7.54 1.33
CA LYS A 111 21.81 8.02 0.63
C LYS A 111 21.49 8.85 -0.63
N GLY A 112 20.49 9.73 -0.55
CA GLY A 112 20.05 10.59 -1.67
C GLY A 112 19.30 9.87 -2.79
N LYS A 113 18.97 8.58 -2.63
CA LYS A 113 18.18 7.79 -3.57
C LYS A 113 16.80 7.49 -3.00
N THR A 114 15.79 7.49 -3.85
CA THR A 114 14.43 7.06 -3.53
C THR A 114 14.10 5.82 -4.34
N ILE A 115 13.60 4.78 -3.68
CA ILE A 115 13.24 3.49 -4.27
C ILE A 115 11.83 3.14 -3.83
N LEU A 116 10.99 2.73 -4.75
CA LEU A 116 9.65 2.20 -4.49
C LEU A 116 9.72 0.66 -4.50
N VAL A 117 9.20 0.02 -3.46
CA VAL A 117 9.19 -1.45 -3.31
C VAL A 117 7.76 -1.94 -3.20
N ALA A 118 7.33 -2.89 -4.01
CA ALA A 118 5.99 -3.49 -4.03
C ALA A 118 6.02 -5.02 -4.35
N ASP A 119 5.08 -5.84 -3.91
CA ASP A 119 4.05 -5.63 -2.89
C ASP A 119 4.66 -5.91 -1.51
N THR A 120 4.49 -5.01 -0.56
CA THR A 120 5.17 -5.14 0.74
C THR A 120 4.29 -5.72 1.85
N ASN A 121 2.95 -5.79 1.68
CA ASN A 121 2.10 -6.15 2.82
C ASN A 121 0.73 -6.78 2.50
N VAL A 122 0.37 -7.06 1.26
CA VAL A 122 -1.00 -7.46 0.92
C VAL A 122 -1.11 -8.86 0.33
N THR A 123 -0.28 -9.22 -0.66
CA THR A 123 -0.43 -10.48 -1.39
C THR A 123 0.73 -11.42 -1.12
N GLU A 124 0.43 -12.57 -0.55
CA GLU A 124 1.44 -13.55 -0.16
C GLU A 124 2.26 -14.05 -1.36
N LEU A 125 1.58 -14.54 -2.40
CA LEU A 125 2.19 -14.96 -3.65
C LEU A 125 1.37 -14.43 -4.83
N PRO A 126 1.80 -13.33 -5.47
CA PRO A 126 1.08 -12.75 -6.59
C PRO A 126 1.18 -13.60 -7.86
N SER A 127 0.11 -13.65 -8.65
CA SER A 127 0.14 -14.22 -9.99
C SER A 127 0.92 -13.31 -10.96
N ALA A 128 1.24 -13.83 -12.15
CA ALA A 128 1.89 -13.04 -13.20
C ALA A 128 1.05 -11.80 -13.58
N ASP A 129 -0.26 -11.95 -13.74
CA ASP A 129 -1.16 -10.82 -14.05
C ASP A 129 -1.15 -9.77 -12.95
N ARG A 130 -1.16 -10.23 -11.71
CA ARG A 130 -1.09 -9.32 -10.56
C ARG A 130 0.23 -8.55 -10.50
N LEU A 131 1.36 -9.19 -10.79
CA LEU A 131 2.67 -8.51 -10.86
C LEU A 131 2.70 -7.46 -11.98
N VAL A 132 2.08 -7.75 -13.14
CA VAL A 132 1.90 -6.78 -14.24
C VAL A 132 1.09 -5.57 -13.77
N ASN A 133 -0.07 -5.78 -13.14
CA ASN A 133 -0.91 -4.70 -12.67
C ASN A 133 -0.23 -3.87 -11.57
N ILE A 134 0.44 -4.52 -10.61
CA ILE A 134 1.24 -3.85 -9.58
C ILE A 134 2.33 -2.98 -10.21
N SER A 135 3.07 -3.51 -11.18
CA SER A 135 4.15 -2.75 -11.85
C SER A 135 3.63 -1.50 -12.54
N LYS A 136 2.51 -1.59 -13.28
CA LYS A 136 1.87 -0.44 -13.92
C LYS A 136 1.40 0.61 -12.92
N SER A 137 0.80 0.18 -11.81
CA SER A 137 0.38 1.08 -10.74
C SER A 137 1.58 1.76 -10.07
N CYS A 138 2.68 1.03 -9.83
CA CYS A 138 3.91 1.60 -9.30
C CYS A 138 4.53 2.64 -10.25
N VAL A 139 4.51 2.38 -11.57
CA VAL A 139 4.95 3.33 -12.60
C VAL A 139 4.14 4.63 -12.54
N ARG A 140 2.81 4.52 -12.47
CA ARG A 140 1.94 5.68 -12.34
C ARG A 140 2.28 6.50 -11.08
N ILE A 141 2.50 5.84 -9.95
CA ILE A 141 2.88 6.49 -8.69
C ILE A 141 4.29 7.11 -8.78
N ALA A 142 5.26 6.41 -9.38
CA ALA A 142 6.61 6.96 -9.58
C ALA A 142 6.56 8.27 -10.38
N ARG A 143 5.80 8.30 -11.47
CA ARG A 143 5.59 9.51 -12.31
C ARG A 143 4.89 10.63 -11.53
N LEU A 144 3.91 10.30 -10.68
CA LEU A 144 3.24 11.28 -9.82
C LEU A 144 4.23 11.96 -8.85
N PHE A 145 5.23 11.21 -8.37
CA PHE A 145 6.32 11.73 -7.55
C PHE A 145 7.46 12.37 -8.37
N GLY A 146 7.32 12.51 -9.69
CA GLY A 146 8.32 13.12 -10.56
C GLY A 146 9.52 12.22 -10.91
N PHE A 147 9.41 10.90 -10.73
CA PHE A 147 10.47 9.95 -11.09
C PHE A 147 10.23 9.37 -12.47
N GLU A 148 11.28 9.24 -13.28
CA GLU A 148 11.27 8.40 -14.47
C GLU A 148 11.39 6.93 -14.02
N PRO A 149 10.36 6.07 -14.24
CA PRO A 149 10.32 4.73 -13.67
C PRO A 149 11.27 3.77 -14.39
N LYS A 150 12.10 3.07 -13.62
CA LYS A 150 12.96 1.96 -14.03
C LYS A 150 12.60 0.75 -13.18
N VAL A 151 11.85 -0.20 -13.77
CA VAL A 151 11.20 -1.28 -13.03
C VAL A 151 12.02 -2.56 -13.06
N ALA A 152 12.54 -3.00 -11.92
CA ALA A 152 13.20 -4.29 -11.77
C ALA A 152 12.29 -5.31 -11.09
N PHE A 153 12.08 -6.44 -11.75
CA PHE A 153 11.44 -7.60 -11.15
C PHE A 153 12.47 -8.43 -10.39
N LEU A 154 12.35 -8.45 -9.06
CA LEU A 154 13.35 -9.06 -8.19
C LEU A 154 13.11 -10.55 -7.94
N SER A 155 14.22 -11.27 -7.87
CA SER A 155 14.28 -12.68 -7.54
C SER A 155 15.63 -13.04 -6.89
N HIS A 156 15.75 -14.27 -6.40
CA HIS A 156 17.03 -14.85 -6.02
C HIS A 156 17.89 -15.30 -7.22
N SER A 157 17.30 -15.36 -8.43
CA SER A 157 17.95 -15.67 -9.70
C SER A 157 18.13 -14.40 -10.52
N THR A 158 19.06 -14.45 -11.47
CA THR A 158 19.29 -13.37 -12.43
C THR A 158 19.20 -13.96 -13.84
N PHE A 159 18.25 -13.46 -14.66
CA PHE A 159 18.01 -13.85 -16.04
C PHE A 159 17.95 -15.39 -16.25
N GLY A 160 17.24 -16.08 -15.35
CA GLY A 160 17.04 -17.53 -15.39
C GLY A 160 18.15 -18.37 -14.76
N LYS A 161 19.12 -17.78 -14.05
CA LYS A 161 20.19 -18.51 -13.36
C LYS A 161 20.22 -18.19 -11.86
N PRO A 162 20.02 -19.20 -10.97
CA PRO A 162 19.57 -20.56 -11.25
C PRO A 162 18.09 -20.59 -11.68
N LEU A 163 17.72 -21.52 -12.55
CA LEU A 163 16.34 -21.68 -12.97
C LEU A 163 15.50 -22.27 -11.82
N SER A 164 14.41 -21.59 -11.46
CA SER A 164 13.50 -22.01 -10.42
C SER A 164 12.04 -22.03 -10.89
N ARG A 165 11.30 -23.07 -10.46
CA ARG A 165 9.85 -23.13 -10.68
C ARG A 165 9.12 -22.07 -9.85
N ASN A 166 9.63 -21.76 -8.65
CA ASN A 166 9.00 -20.81 -7.72
C ASN A 166 9.03 -19.35 -8.20
N THR A 167 9.88 -19.03 -9.19
CA THR A 167 9.97 -17.69 -9.79
C THR A 167 9.39 -17.62 -11.19
N ARG A 168 8.71 -18.67 -11.65
CA ARG A 168 8.11 -18.72 -12.98
C ARG A 168 7.12 -17.59 -13.22
N HIS A 169 6.26 -17.30 -12.25
CA HIS A 169 5.28 -16.22 -12.32
C HIS A 169 5.90 -14.83 -12.57
N VAL A 170 7.14 -14.61 -12.10
CA VAL A 170 7.89 -13.38 -12.37
C VAL A 170 8.29 -13.30 -13.85
N ARG A 171 8.86 -14.39 -14.40
CA ARG A 171 9.20 -14.45 -15.82
C ARG A 171 7.97 -14.33 -16.71
N ASP A 172 6.88 -15.00 -16.34
CA ASP A 172 5.62 -14.92 -17.06
C ASP A 172 5.07 -13.48 -17.06
N ALA A 173 5.23 -12.73 -15.97
CA ALA A 173 4.85 -11.31 -15.88
C ALA A 173 5.69 -10.43 -16.84
N ILE A 174 7.01 -10.65 -16.88
CA ILE A 174 7.91 -9.94 -17.78
C ILE A 174 7.55 -10.21 -19.24
N GLU A 175 7.28 -11.46 -19.60
CA GLU A 175 6.87 -11.81 -20.96
C GLU A 175 5.51 -11.19 -21.36
N LYS A 176 4.58 -11.05 -20.40
CA LYS A 176 3.32 -10.33 -20.61
C LYS A 176 3.55 -8.84 -20.90
N LEU A 177 4.38 -8.17 -20.09
CA LEU A 177 4.73 -6.76 -20.30
C LEU A 177 5.41 -6.52 -21.65
N LYS A 178 6.30 -7.43 -22.09
CA LYS A 178 6.92 -7.36 -23.42
C LYS A 178 5.88 -7.40 -24.54
N LYS A 179 4.86 -8.26 -24.40
CA LYS A 179 3.76 -8.37 -25.39
C LYS A 179 2.86 -7.14 -25.40
N GLU A 180 2.63 -6.53 -24.23
CA GLU A 180 1.78 -5.34 -24.08
C GLU A 180 2.46 -4.05 -24.58
N LYS A 181 3.77 -4.06 -24.86
CA LYS A 181 4.54 -2.90 -25.35
C LYS A 181 4.35 -1.65 -24.48
N VAL A 182 4.54 -1.81 -23.16
CA VAL A 182 4.42 -0.72 -22.20
C VAL A 182 5.43 0.40 -22.44
N ASP A 183 5.14 1.60 -21.95
CA ASP A 183 5.87 2.85 -22.17
C ASP A 183 6.91 3.18 -21.07
N PHE A 184 7.42 2.16 -20.37
CA PHE A 184 8.42 2.32 -19.33
C PHE A 184 9.49 1.24 -19.40
N ASP A 185 10.69 1.55 -18.88
CA ASP A 185 11.78 0.60 -18.81
C ASP A 185 11.54 -0.44 -17.72
N PHE A 186 11.64 -1.70 -18.10
CA PHE A 186 11.53 -2.83 -17.17
C PHE A 186 12.42 -3.99 -17.61
N ASP A 187 12.91 -4.74 -16.60
CA ASP A 187 13.65 -5.97 -16.87
C ASP A 187 13.67 -6.91 -15.65
N GLY A 188 14.19 -8.09 -15.79
CA GLY A 188 14.37 -9.14 -14.77
C GLY A 188 14.15 -10.53 -15.38
N GLU A 189 14.01 -11.55 -14.53
CA GLU A 189 14.21 -11.48 -13.07
C GLU A 189 15.69 -11.22 -12.76
N MET A 190 15.93 -10.45 -11.71
CA MET A 190 17.30 -10.17 -11.29
C MET A 190 17.44 -10.02 -9.76
N GLN A 191 18.66 -10.20 -9.27
CA GLN A 191 18.98 -9.98 -7.87
C GLN A 191 19.03 -8.46 -7.55
N PRO A 192 18.80 -8.05 -6.28
CA PRO A 192 18.79 -6.64 -5.90
C PRO A 192 20.08 -5.88 -6.18
N ASP A 193 21.23 -6.53 -6.05
CA ASP A 193 22.54 -5.94 -6.35
C ASP A 193 22.71 -5.64 -7.84
N VAL A 194 22.20 -6.51 -8.70
CA VAL A 194 22.17 -6.27 -10.17
C VAL A 194 21.22 -5.10 -10.51
N ALA A 195 20.05 -5.05 -9.88
CA ALA A 195 19.08 -3.99 -10.12
C ALA A 195 19.56 -2.60 -9.66
N LEU A 196 20.36 -2.54 -8.59
CA LEU A 196 20.69 -1.30 -7.88
C LEU A 196 22.14 -0.83 -8.07
N ASN A 197 22.97 -1.59 -8.77
CA ASN A 197 24.38 -1.23 -8.98
C ASN A 197 24.73 -1.25 -10.48
N PRO A 198 25.02 -0.10 -11.08
CA PRO A 198 25.33 0.01 -12.52
C PRO A 198 26.53 -0.81 -12.99
N ILE A 199 27.45 -1.18 -12.09
CA ILE A 199 28.63 -1.98 -12.46
C ILE A 199 28.26 -3.33 -13.08
N TYR A 200 27.09 -3.88 -12.73
CA TYR A 200 26.62 -5.13 -13.30
C TYR A 200 26.10 -5.01 -14.74
N GLN A 201 25.97 -3.77 -15.27
CA GLN A 201 25.63 -3.57 -16.68
C GLN A 201 26.71 -4.06 -17.63
N GLU A 202 27.97 -4.02 -17.19
CA GLU A 202 29.08 -4.60 -17.95
C GLU A 202 28.94 -6.13 -18.10
N ILE A 203 28.37 -6.79 -17.09
CA ILE A 203 28.12 -8.22 -17.08
C ILE A 203 26.84 -8.58 -17.87
N TYR A 204 25.84 -7.70 -17.82
CA TYR A 204 24.52 -7.90 -18.45
C TYR A 204 24.20 -6.77 -19.44
N PRO A 205 24.98 -6.58 -20.52
CA PRO A 205 24.82 -5.43 -21.43
C PRO A 205 23.48 -5.45 -22.22
N PHE A 206 22.77 -6.58 -22.20
CA PHE A 206 21.45 -6.73 -22.80
C PHE A 206 20.31 -6.23 -21.90
N SER A 207 20.58 -5.90 -20.64
CA SER A 207 19.56 -5.40 -19.71
C SER A 207 19.00 -4.06 -20.20
N LYS A 208 17.68 -3.94 -20.14
CA LYS A 208 16.96 -2.72 -20.53
C LYS A 208 17.01 -1.62 -19.47
N ILE A 209 17.39 -1.98 -18.23
CA ILE A 209 17.52 -1.01 -17.14
C ILE A 209 18.91 -0.40 -17.20
N VAL A 210 18.99 0.85 -17.68
CA VAL A 210 20.25 1.61 -17.68
C VAL A 210 20.37 2.41 -16.40
N GLY A 211 21.42 2.20 -15.62
CA GLY A 211 21.63 2.81 -14.31
C GLY A 211 20.96 2.01 -13.18
N ASN A 212 20.48 2.68 -12.15
CA ASN A 212 19.81 2.02 -11.05
C ASN A 212 18.31 1.93 -11.30
N ALA A 213 17.72 0.77 -11.00
CA ALA A 213 16.27 0.67 -10.84
C ALA A 213 15.78 1.55 -9.67
N ASN A 214 14.60 2.12 -9.81
CA ASN A 214 13.95 2.91 -8.76
C ASN A 214 12.55 2.36 -8.38
N VAL A 215 12.06 1.37 -9.11
CA VAL A 215 10.84 0.61 -8.79
C VAL A 215 11.21 -0.88 -8.73
N LEU A 216 11.06 -1.48 -7.55
CA LEU A 216 11.41 -2.87 -7.29
C LEU A 216 10.13 -3.68 -7.06
N ILE A 217 9.86 -4.61 -7.96
CA ILE A 217 8.73 -5.53 -7.85
C ILE A 217 9.21 -6.83 -7.21
N MET A 218 8.72 -7.09 -6.01
CA MET A 218 9.08 -8.27 -5.25
C MET A 218 8.25 -9.48 -5.70
N HIS A 219 8.89 -10.66 -5.76
CA HIS A 219 8.21 -11.87 -6.23
C HIS A 219 7.18 -12.41 -5.24
N ALA A 220 7.28 -12.08 -3.95
CA ALA A 220 6.38 -12.55 -2.89
C ALA A 220 6.47 -11.66 -1.65
N LEU A 221 5.41 -11.68 -0.83
CA LEU A 221 5.29 -10.92 0.41
C LEU A 221 6.44 -11.18 1.39
N HIS A 222 6.86 -12.44 1.54
CA HIS A 222 7.92 -12.82 2.47
C HIS A 222 9.22 -12.08 2.16
N SER A 223 9.65 -12.08 0.90
CA SER A 223 10.85 -11.37 0.47
C SER A 223 10.73 -9.87 0.65
N ALA A 224 9.59 -9.30 0.28
CA ALA A 224 9.31 -7.87 0.44
C ALA A 224 9.31 -7.44 1.91
N ALA A 225 8.57 -8.15 2.76
CA ALA A 225 8.42 -7.81 4.17
C ALA A 225 9.72 -7.94 4.95
N ILE A 226 10.53 -8.96 4.65
CA ILE A 226 11.84 -9.15 5.31
C ILE A 226 12.83 -8.08 4.83
N SER A 227 12.97 -7.89 3.52
CA SER A 227 13.93 -6.95 2.94
C SER A 227 13.66 -5.52 3.38
N THR A 228 12.42 -5.04 3.33
CA THR A 228 12.07 -3.67 3.73
C THR A 228 12.31 -3.42 5.21
N LYS A 229 12.08 -4.43 6.07
CA LYS A 229 12.37 -4.32 7.52
C LYS A 229 13.87 -4.33 7.82
N LEU A 230 14.64 -5.19 7.12
CA LEU A 230 16.09 -5.18 7.23
C LEU A 230 16.67 -3.83 6.78
N MET A 231 16.20 -3.29 5.66
CA MET A 231 16.59 -1.95 5.20
C MET A 231 16.21 -0.84 6.18
N LYS A 232 15.05 -0.95 6.85
CA LYS A 232 14.65 0.00 7.90
C LYS A 232 15.60 -0.03 9.10
N VAL A 233 16.09 -1.21 9.50
CA VAL A 233 16.95 -1.36 10.68
C VAL A 233 18.42 -1.02 10.39
N PHE A 234 18.95 -1.50 9.25
CA PHE A 234 20.37 -1.39 8.91
C PHE A 234 20.69 -0.30 7.88
N GLY A 235 19.73 0.10 7.05
CA GLY A 235 19.97 0.94 5.89
C GLY A 235 20.19 2.42 6.18
N GLY A 236 19.96 2.89 7.42
CA GLY A 236 20.10 4.29 7.82
C GLY A 236 19.19 5.28 7.08
N GLY A 237 18.25 4.77 6.28
CA GLY A 237 17.28 5.55 5.52
C GLY A 237 15.91 5.65 6.21
N LYS A 238 15.01 6.43 5.59
CA LYS A 238 13.62 6.54 6.01
C LYS A 238 12.75 5.66 5.13
N ASN A 239 11.89 4.84 5.76
CA ASN A 239 10.83 4.10 5.07
C ASN A 239 9.51 4.85 5.27
N ILE A 240 8.86 5.20 4.16
CA ILE A 240 7.52 5.80 4.14
C ILE A 240 6.55 4.72 3.65
N GLY A 241 5.56 4.42 4.45
CA GLY A 241 4.61 3.36 4.17
C GLY A 241 4.63 2.21 5.19
N PRO A 242 4.00 1.06 4.84
CA PRO A 242 3.46 0.76 3.51
C PRO A 242 2.30 1.67 3.14
N LEU A 243 2.32 2.20 1.91
CA LEU A 243 1.22 2.94 1.30
C LEU A 243 0.22 1.94 0.71
N LEU A 244 -1.05 2.17 0.93
CA LEU A 244 -2.11 1.28 0.43
C LEU A 244 -2.60 1.77 -0.94
N ILE A 245 -2.09 1.16 -1.98
CA ILE A 245 -2.39 1.53 -3.37
C ILE A 245 -3.56 0.71 -3.92
N GLY A 246 -4.31 1.29 -4.85
CA GLY A 246 -5.39 0.61 -5.58
C GLY A 246 -6.72 0.55 -4.85
N LEU A 247 -6.84 1.17 -3.67
CA LEU A 247 -8.13 1.31 -2.98
C LEU A 247 -8.97 2.39 -3.67
N GLY A 248 -10.28 2.20 -3.75
CA GLY A 248 -11.20 3.16 -4.39
C GLY A 248 -11.37 4.48 -3.62
N GLN A 249 -10.86 4.53 -2.39
CA GLN A 249 -10.94 5.68 -1.50
C GLN A 249 -9.55 5.98 -0.89
N PRO A 250 -9.24 7.24 -0.55
CA PRO A 250 -7.97 7.67 0.00
C PRO A 250 -7.84 7.26 1.49
N ILE A 251 -7.44 6.02 1.71
CA ILE A 251 -7.29 5.44 3.05
C ILE A 251 -5.90 4.84 3.21
N GLU A 252 -5.19 5.28 4.24
CA GLU A 252 -3.90 4.74 4.61
C GLU A 252 -3.94 3.99 5.95
N VAL A 253 -3.10 2.97 6.08
CA VAL A 253 -3.00 2.14 7.28
C VAL A 253 -1.63 2.30 7.92
N ALA A 254 -1.59 2.94 9.08
CA ALA A 254 -0.37 3.07 9.86
C ALA A 254 0.08 1.70 10.40
N PRO A 255 1.38 1.36 10.30
CA PRO A 255 1.92 0.16 10.88
C PRO A 255 1.81 0.19 12.41
N LEU A 256 1.94 -0.99 13.03
CA LEU A 256 1.87 -1.11 14.50
C LEU A 256 2.99 -0.26 15.14
N ARG A 257 2.62 0.59 16.11
CA ARG A 257 3.53 1.54 16.78
C ARG A 257 4.20 2.53 15.82
N ALA A 258 3.49 2.97 14.80
CA ALA A 258 3.97 4.04 13.94
C ALA A 258 4.30 5.30 14.75
N SER A 259 5.41 5.93 14.41
CA SER A 259 5.79 7.23 14.97
C SER A 259 4.86 8.35 14.47
N THR A 260 4.87 9.49 15.16
CA THR A 260 4.12 10.69 14.72
C THR A 260 4.50 11.10 13.29
N SER A 261 5.79 11.05 12.94
CA SER A 261 6.27 11.37 11.60
C SER A 261 5.74 10.39 10.53
N GLU A 262 5.69 9.09 10.84
CA GLU A 262 5.12 8.10 9.92
C GLU A 262 3.61 8.33 9.72
N ILE A 263 2.86 8.63 10.78
CA ILE A 263 1.42 8.94 10.69
C ILE A 263 1.20 10.22 9.87
N LEU A 264 2.01 11.28 10.09
CA LEU A 264 1.91 12.52 9.34
C LEU A 264 2.19 12.31 7.84
N ASN A 265 3.21 11.52 7.50
CA ASN A 265 3.50 11.18 6.10
C ASN A 265 2.31 10.46 5.44
N LEU A 266 1.71 9.48 6.13
CA LEU A 266 0.54 8.76 5.61
C LEU A 266 -0.66 9.69 5.44
N ALA A 267 -0.89 10.60 6.39
CA ALA A 267 -1.98 11.58 6.30
C ALA A 267 -1.78 12.54 5.12
N SER A 268 -0.55 13.03 4.91
CA SER A 268 -0.22 13.90 3.78
C SER A 268 -0.44 13.19 2.44
N ILE A 269 -0.05 11.92 2.34
CA ILE A 269 -0.25 11.13 1.11
C ILE A 269 -1.73 10.84 0.89
N ALA A 270 -2.48 10.45 1.93
CA ALA A 270 -3.92 10.22 1.81
C ALA A 270 -4.68 11.48 1.37
N ALA A 271 -4.25 12.66 1.84
CA ALA A 271 -4.85 13.94 1.44
C ALA A 271 -4.51 14.36 0.00
N TYR A 272 -3.42 13.84 -0.59
CA TYR A 272 -3.00 14.13 -1.94
C TYR A 272 -3.56 13.14 -2.99
N SER A 273 -4.01 11.95 -2.54
CA SER A 273 -4.52 10.85 -3.38
C SER A 273 -5.97 11.08 -3.82
#